data_97ea387b40f5c9461ffe4859a6ecb6b4
#
_entry.id   97ea387b40f5c9461ffe4859a6ecb6b4
#
_cell.length_a   1.000
_cell.length_b   1.000
_cell.length_c   1.000
_cell.angle_alpha   90.00
_cell.angle_beta   90.00
_cell.angle_gamma   90.00
#
_symmetry.space_group_name_H-M   'P 1'
#
loop_
_entity.id
_entity.type
_entity.pdbx_description
1 polymer ?
#
loop_
_entity_poly.entity_id
_entity_poly.type
_entity_poly.pdbx_seq_one_letter_code
_entity_poly.pdbx_strand_id
1 'polypeptide(L)'
;MGGDGNGYVTKTVYSPLGFSTAKIAIVTGMRPREISAKTVVPEVIKNYAQSHDVEIVNYQVVVTDNPNDFTIGRHNGEGLVAKYVIPDIKESNYNLVIICHDHRSGYGSGYYIATPTMDSKSVTLAQAVHNLLPNFNYYQRNVEETPEESSINRVDYPIAATETPIFVYEIPEWMNNSDVYTNTNQLINACFKSI
;
A
#
# COMPACT_ATOMS: atom_id res chain seq x y z
N MET A 1 -12.80 -6.90 -10.47
CA MET A 1 -12.08 -5.83 -11.19
C MET A 1 -11.51 -6.34 -12.52
N GLY A 2 -10.46 -7.11 -12.56
CA GLY A 2 -9.92 -7.67 -13.80
C GLY A 2 -8.83 -8.69 -13.54
N GLY A 3 -8.47 -9.43 -14.60
CA GLY A 3 -7.42 -10.44 -14.54
C GLY A 3 -6.97 -10.88 -15.92
N ASP A 4 -5.87 -11.62 -15.95
CA ASP A 4 -5.29 -12.24 -17.15
C ASP A 4 -4.52 -13.52 -16.78
N GLY A 5 -3.66 -14.03 -17.68
CA GLY A 5 -2.87 -15.23 -17.43
C GLY A 5 -1.94 -15.16 -16.21
N ASN A 6 -1.59 -13.95 -15.74
CA ASN A 6 -0.69 -13.74 -14.60
C ASN A 6 -1.44 -13.77 -13.25
N GLY A 7 -2.75 -13.53 -13.26
CA GLY A 7 -3.56 -13.47 -12.06
C GLY A 7 -4.73 -12.49 -12.17
N TYR A 8 -5.20 -11.98 -11.04
CA TYR A 8 -6.32 -11.06 -11.02
C TYR A 8 -6.24 -10.06 -9.86
N VAL A 9 -7.04 -9.00 -9.97
CA VAL A 9 -7.22 -7.99 -8.92
C VAL A 9 -8.68 -7.96 -8.51
N THR A 10 -8.95 -7.98 -7.22
CA THR A 10 -10.26 -7.67 -6.64
C THR A 10 -10.25 -6.27 -6.06
N LYS A 11 -11.37 -5.56 -6.17
CA LYS A 11 -11.60 -4.26 -5.55
C LYS A 11 -12.73 -4.40 -4.55
N THR A 12 -12.45 -4.14 -3.28
CA THR A 12 -13.46 -4.14 -2.23
C THR A 12 -13.55 -2.75 -1.62
N VAL A 13 -14.74 -2.18 -1.60
CA VAL A 13 -15.02 -0.86 -1.02
C VAL A 13 -15.67 -1.05 0.34
N TYR A 14 -15.06 -0.49 1.37
CA TYR A 14 -15.60 -0.42 2.72
C TYR A 14 -16.00 1.02 3.02
N SER A 15 -17.30 1.28 3.01
CA SER A 15 -17.89 2.60 3.28
C SER A 15 -19.25 2.42 3.99
N PRO A 16 -19.24 2.00 5.26
CA PRO A 16 -20.46 1.55 5.95
C PRO A 16 -21.51 2.64 6.10
N LEU A 17 -21.12 3.91 6.17
CA LEU A 17 -22.05 5.05 6.29
C LEU A 17 -22.34 5.75 4.96
N GLY A 18 -21.60 5.43 3.89
CA GLY A 18 -21.84 5.91 2.53
C GLY A 18 -21.55 7.38 2.25
N PHE A 19 -21.06 8.16 3.21
CA PHE A 19 -20.91 9.62 3.12
C PHE A 19 -19.52 10.15 3.45
N SER A 20 -18.53 9.30 3.63
CA SER A 20 -17.18 9.76 3.97
C SER A 20 -16.58 10.61 2.85
N THR A 21 -16.00 11.76 3.23
CA THR A 21 -15.20 12.60 2.32
C THR A 21 -13.75 12.18 2.27
N ALA A 22 -13.27 11.42 3.28
CA ALA A 22 -11.91 10.91 3.37
C ALA A 22 -11.85 9.49 2.79
N LYS A 23 -11.01 9.28 1.76
CA LYS A 23 -10.91 8.03 1.01
C LYS A 23 -9.45 7.61 0.88
N ILE A 24 -9.14 6.40 1.33
CA ILE A 24 -7.81 5.80 1.18
C ILE A 24 -7.91 4.53 0.34
N ALA A 25 -7.02 4.38 -0.65
CA ALA A 25 -6.82 3.15 -1.36
C ALA A 25 -5.61 2.39 -0.80
N ILE A 26 -5.74 1.09 -0.61
CA ILE A 26 -4.67 0.23 -0.12
C ILE A 26 -4.50 -0.94 -1.07
N VAL A 27 -3.28 -1.12 -1.59
CA VAL A 27 -2.90 -2.21 -2.49
C VAL A 27 -2.20 -3.29 -1.69
N THR A 28 -2.73 -4.50 -1.74
CA THR A 28 -2.20 -5.67 -1.03
C THR A 28 -1.93 -6.82 -1.99
N GLY A 29 -0.96 -7.68 -1.68
CA GLY A 29 -0.68 -8.90 -2.45
C GLY A 29 0.08 -8.69 -3.75
N MET A 30 0.55 -7.48 -4.08
CA MET A 30 1.33 -7.23 -5.29
C MET A 30 2.59 -8.10 -5.36
N ARG A 31 3.18 -8.40 -4.22
CA ARG A 31 4.28 -9.35 -4.07
C ARG A 31 3.76 -10.63 -3.43
N PRO A 32 3.56 -11.71 -4.19
CA PRO A 32 2.78 -12.88 -3.72
C PRO A 32 3.40 -13.64 -2.56
N ARG A 33 4.70 -13.48 -2.30
CA ARG A 33 5.41 -14.12 -1.20
C ARG A 33 5.33 -13.35 0.12
N GLU A 34 4.85 -12.12 0.10
CA GLU A 34 4.68 -11.24 1.27
C GLU A 34 3.36 -11.54 1.97
N ILE A 35 3.42 -12.32 3.05
CA ILE A 35 2.24 -12.94 3.65
C ILE A 35 1.43 -11.96 4.49
N SER A 36 2.10 -11.13 5.32
CA SER A 36 1.40 -10.20 6.21
C SER A 36 0.64 -9.14 5.43
N ALA A 37 1.27 -8.56 4.40
CA ALA A 37 0.66 -7.57 3.54
C ALA A 37 -0.59 -8.09 2.82
N LYS A 38 -0.64 -9.37 2.45
CA LYS A 38 -1.79 -9.93 1.72
C LYS A 38 -2.85 -10.59 2.61
N THR A 39 -2.56 -10.91 3.87
CA THR A 39 -3.51 -11.63 4.75
C THR A 39 -3.97 -10.80 5.94
N VAL A 40 -3.06 -10.15 6.66
CA VAL A 40 -3.41 -9.38 7.87
C VAL A 40 -3.95 -8.00 7.51
N VAL A 41 -3.31 -7.30 6.57
CA VAL A 41 -3.74 -5.95 6.18
C VAL A 41 -5.19 -5.88 5.71
N PRO A 42 -5.69 -6.78 4.83
CA PRO A 42 -7.11 -6.78 4.44
C PRO A 42 -8.08 -6.96 5.60
N GLU A 43 -7.72 -7.75 6.61
CA GLU A 43 -8.53 -7.94 7.82
C GLU A 43 -8.61 -6.65 8.64
N VAL A 44 -7.48 -5.98 8.84
CA VAL A 44 -7.42 -4.68 9.54
C VAL A 44 -8.28 -3.64 8.83
N ILE A 45 -8.16 -3.53 7.49
CA ILE A 45 -8.95 -2.60 6.67
C ILE A 45 -10.44 -2.81 6.91
N LYS A 46 -10.91 -4.05 6.80
CA LYS A 46 -12.31 -4.42 7.00
C LYS A 46 -12.80 -4.00 8.39
N ASN A 47 -12.05 -4.37 9.42
CA ASN A 47 -12.45 -4.13 10.80
C ASN A 47 -12.40 -2.63 11.15
N TYR A 48 -11.38 -1.91 10.68
CA TYR A 48 -11.27 -0.46 10.89
C TYR A 48 -12.46 0.30 10.28
N ALA A 49 -12.79 0.00 9.03
CA ALA A 49 -13.88 0.66 8.33
C ALA A 49 -15.27 0.37 8.95
N GLN A 50 -15.45 -0.77 9.61
CA GLN A 50 -16.72 -1.09 10.30
C GLN A 50 -16.99 -0.22 11.54
N SER A 51 -15.97 0.36 12.13
CA SER A 51 -16.05 1.14 13.38
C SER A 51 -15.75 2.64 13.20
N HIS A 52 -15.47 3.09 11.99
CA HIS A 52 -15.11 4.47 11.68
C HIS A 52 -15.88 5.00 10.48
N ASP A 53 -16.17 6.30 10.46
CA ASP A 53 -16.78 6.98 9.30
C ASP A 53 -15.70 7.31 8.27
N VAL A 54 -15.33 6.31 7.50
CA VAL A 54 -14.26 6.36 6.50
C VAL A 54 -14.63 5.57 5.26
N GLU A 55 -13.98 5.85 4.13
CA GLU A 55 -13.98 4.99 2.96
C GLU A 55 -12.58 4.42 2.75
N ILE A 56 -12.48 3.09 2.74
CA ILE A 56 -11.25 2.39 2.41
C ILE A 56 -11.53 1.45 1.24
N VAL A 57 -10.71 1.56 0.20
CA VAL A 57 -10.74 0.65 -0.94
C VAL A 57 -9.53 -0.26 -0.86
N ASN A 58 -9.76 -1.57 -0.78
CA ASN A 58 -8.71 -2.56 -0.87
C ASN A 58 -8.63 -3.10 -2.30
N TYR A 59 -7.49 -2.87 -2.97
CA TYR A 59 -7.11 -3.57 -4.19
C TYR A 59 -6.25 -4.76 -3.79
N GLN A 60 -6.85 -5.96 -3.84
CA GLN A 60 -6.12 -7.18 -3.54
C GLN A 60 -5.67 -7.84 -4.84
N VAL A 61 -4.36 -7.92 -5.00
CA VAL A 61 -3.69 -8.57 -6.13
C VAL A 61 -3.46 -10.04 -5.80
N VAL A 62 -3.86 -10.91 -6.71
CA VAL A 62 -3.63 -12.36 -6.61
C VAL A 62 -2.86 -12.80 -7.84
N VAL A 63 -1.58 -13.09 -7.65
CA VAL A 63 -0.71 -13.65 -8.69
C VAL A 63 -0.92 -15.17 -8.74
N THR A 64 -1.27 -15.71 -9.89
CA THR A 64 -1.50 -17.15 -10.09
C THR A 64 -0.41 -17.80 -10.94
N ASP A 65 0.25 -17.03 -11.80
CA ASP A 65 1.38 -17.53 -12.58
C ASP A 65 2.71 -17.33 -11.84
N ASN A 66 3.37 -18.43 -11.55
CA ASN A 66 4.66 -18.47 -10.85
C ASN A 66 4.72 -17.66 -9.53
N PRO A 67 3.72 -17.75 -8.62
CA PRO A 67 3.65 -16.93 -7.42
C PRO A 67 4.79 -17.17 -6.42
N ASN A 68 5.44 -18.33 -6.50
CA ASN A 68 6.55 -18.71 -5.64
C ASN A 68 7.93 -18.27 -6.17
N ASP A 69 8.00 -17.93 -7.46
CA ASP A 69 9.22 -17.35 -8.04
C ASP A 69 9.36 -15.89 -7.63
N PHE A 70 10.52 -15.55 -7.09
CA PHE A 70 10.76 -14.20 -6.56
C PHE A 70 10.69 -13.13 -7.65
N THR A 71 11.28 -13.39 -8.80
CA THR A 71 11.38 -12.42 -9.89
C THR A 71 10.11 -12.39 -10.74
N ILE A 72 9.64 -13.56 -11.17
CA ILE A 72 8.47 -13.67 -12.05
C ILE A 72 7.20 -13.27 -11.31
N GLY A 73 6.99 -13.82 -10.11
CA GLY A 73 5.79 -13.50 -9.31
C GLY A 73 5.67 -12.02 -8.98
N ARG A 74 6.81 -11.39 -8.64
CA ARG A 74 6.88 -9.94 -8.41
C ARG A 74 6.55 -9.15 -9.68
N HIS A 75 7.18 -9.48 -10.81
CA HIS A 75 6.92 -8.84 -12.10
C HIS A 75 5.47 -8.95 -12.52
N ASN A 76 4.85 -10.12 -12.33
CA ASN A 76 3.44 -10.37 -12.62
C ASN A 76 2.51 -9.51 -11.75
N GLY A 77 2.80 -9.42 -10.44
CA GLY A 77 2.02 -8.60 -9.53
C GLY A 77 2.09 -7.10 -9.84
N GLU A 78 3.27 -6.59 -10.13
CA GLU A 78 3.45 -5.20 -10.60
C GLU A 78 2.69 -4.94 -11.91
N GLY A 79 2.71 -5.91 -12.84
CA GLY A 79 1.96 -5.83 -14.10
C GLY A 79 0.45 -5.79 -13.89
N LEU A 80 -0.09 -6.57 -12.95
CA LEU A 80 -1.50 -6.54 -12.58
C LEU A 80 -1.91 -5.20 -11.98
N VAL A 81 -1.08 -4.61 -11.12
CA VAL A 81 -1.33 -3.26 -10.57
C VAL A 81 -1.31 -2.22 -11.68
N ALA A 82 -0.29 -2.22 -12.53
CA ALA A 82 -0.17 -1.28 -13.63
C ALA A 82 -1.37 -1.33 -14.59
N LYS A 83 -1.87 -2.53 -14.87
CA LYS A 83 -2.94 -2.76 -15.85
C LYS A 83 -4.34 -2.49 -15.31
N TYR A 84 -4.61 -2.85 -14.05
CA TYR A 84 -5.96 -2.85 -13.51
C TYR A 84 -6.17 -1.84 -12.38
N VAL A 85 -5.16 -1.55 -11.55
CA VAL A 85 -5.30 -0.67 -10.38
C VAL A 85 -5.05 0.78 -10.74
N ILE A 86 -3.95 1.07 -11.43
CA ILE A 86 -3.56 2.46 -11.77
C ILE A 86 -4.63 3.20 -12.59
N PRO A 87 -5.25 2.59 -13.62
CA PRO A 87 -6.34 3.26 -14.34
C PRO A 87 -7.54 3.59 -13.46
N ASP A 88 -7.88 2.71 -12.51
CA ASP A 88 -8.98 2.95 -11.58
C ASP A 88 -8.64 4.03 -10.54
N ILE A 89 -7.40 4.08 -10.06
CA ILE A 89 -6.92 5.17 -9.20
C ILE A 89 -7.02 6.52 -9.92
N LYS A 90 -6.64 6.56 -11.18
CA LYS A 90 -6.69 7.79 -12.00
C LYS A 90 -8.09 8.37 -12.12
N GLU A 91 -9.10 7.50 -12.20
CA GLU A 91 -10.53 7.89 -12.29
C GLU A 91 -11.17 8.11 -10.91
N SER A 92 -10.41 7.88 -9.83
CA SER A 92 -10.89 7.98 -8.45
C SER A 92 -10.25 9.17 -7.73
N ASN A 93 -10.95 9.71 -6.74
CA ASN A 93 -10.45 10.83 -5.93
C ASN A 93 -10.00 10.32 -4.56
N TYR A 94 -8.90 9.58 -4.50
CA TYR A 94 -8.30 9.16 -3.24
C TYR A 94 -7.46 10.27 -2.62
N ASN A 95 -7.53 10.38 -1.29
CA ASN A 95 -6.66 11.26 -0.52
C ASN A 95 -5.26 10.67 -0.35
N LEU A 96 -5.15 9.34 -0.44
CA LEU A 96 -3.91 8.60 -0.27
C LEU A 96 -4.01 7.23 -0.92
N VAL A 97 -2.92 6.77 -1.51
CA VAL A 97 -2.68 5.37 -1.89
C VAL A 97 -1.55 4.81 -1.04
N ILE A 98 -1.77 3.64 -0.44
CA ILE A 98 -0.75 2.89 0.31
C ILE A 98 -0.45 1.58 -0.41
N ILE A 99 0.81 1.34 -0.76
CA ILE A 99 1.28 0.05 -1.25
C ILE A 99 1.86 -0.72 -0.09
N CYS A 100 1.32 -1.91 0.21
CA CYS A 100 1.75 -2.71 1.34
C CYS A 100 2.73 -3.81 0.91
N HIS A 101 3.84 -3.89 1.62
CA HIS A 101 4.89 -4.90 1.46
C HIS A 101 5.32 -5.49 2.80
N ASP A 102 5.91 -6.68 2.73
CA ASP A 102 6.69 -7.23 3.84
C ASP A 102 8.19 -7.10 3.49
N HIS A 103 9.01 -6.73 4.47
CA HIS A 103 10.46 -6.65 4.28
C HIS A 103 11.22 -7.64 5.16
N ARG A 104 12.38 -8.06 4.65
CA ARG A 104 13.31 -8.92 5.35
C ARG A 104 14.20 -8.12 6.29
N SER A 105 14.80 -8.80 7.26
CA SER A 105 15.87 -8.22 8.08
C SER A 105 16.99 -7.66 7.20
N GLY A 106 17.44 -6.44 7.51
CA GLY A 106 18.49 -5.74 6.77
C GLY A 106 18.00 -4.75 5.71
N TYR A 107 16.69 -4.77 5.34
CA TYR A 107 16.12 -3.80 4.38
C TYR A 107 15.51 -2.57 5.05
N GLY A 108 15.37 -2.58 6.35
CA GLY A 108 14.81 -1.51 7.15
C GLY A 108 14.68 -1.92 8.60
N SER A 109 14.37 -1.00 9.49
CA SER A 109 14.20 -1.26 10.91
C SER A 109 12.74 -1.15 11.31
N GLY A 110 12.16 -2.24 11.80
CA GLY A 110 10.79 -2.28 12.29
C GLY A 110 9.75 -1.94 11.23
N TYR A 111 8.62 -1.45 11.66
CA TYR A 111 7.59 -0.91 10.76
C TYR A 111 8.03 0.44 10.22
N TYR A 112 7.82 0.67 8.92
CA TYR A 112 8.12 1.97 8.34
C TYR A 112 7.21 2.33 7.17
N ILE A 113 7.19 3.63 6.87
CA ILE A 113 6.64 4.16 5.63
C ILE A 113 7.78 4.75 4.80
N ALA A 114 7.64 4.71 3.48
CA ALA A 114 8.61 5.28 2.56
C ALA A 114 7.92 6.09 1.46
N THR A 115 8.56 7.17 1.04
CA THR A 115 8.12 7.97 -0.11
C THR A 115 9.07 7.77 -1.29
N PRO A 116 8.82 6.74 -2.14
CA PRO A 116 9.74 6.42 -3.24
C PRO A 116 9.73 7.47 -4.35
N THR A 117 8.64 8.22 -4.53
CA THR A 117 8.49 9.22 -5.59
C THR A 117 8.96 10.62 -5.20
N MET A 118 9.04 10.90 -3.90
CA MET A 118 9.48 12.19 -3.34
C MET A 118 8.73 13.42 -3.86
N ASP A 119 7.53 13.24 -4.41
CA ASP A 119 6.66 14.37 -4.73
C ASP A 119 6.16 15.07 -3.46
N SER A 120 5.88 16.36 -3.54
CA SER A 120 5.57 17.19 -2.39
C SER A 120 4.33 16.76 -1.62
N LYS A 121 3.30 16.25 -2.31
CA LYS A 121 2.06 15.79 -1.69
C LYS A 121 2.31 14.54 -0.84
N SER A 122 3.03 13.57 -1.39
CA SER A 122 3.40 12.32 -0.70
C SER A 122 4.28 12.60 0.51
N VAL A 123 5.31 13.45 0.35
CA VAL A 123 6.24 13.79 1.45
C VAL A 123 5.52 14.53 2.58
N THR A 124 4.69 15.52 2.25
CA THR A 124 3.94 16.30 3.25
C THR A 124 3.02 15.39 4.07
N LEU A 125 2.28 14.52 3.41
CA LEU A 125 1.36 13.61 4.08
C LEU A 125 2.12 12.56 4.91
N ALA A 126 3.17 11.95 4.35
CA ALA A 126 3.99 10.98 5.07
C ALA A 126 4.64 11.57 6.33
N GLN A 127 5.10 12.82 6.26
CA GLN A 127 5.64 13.52 7.42
C GLN A 127 4.58 13.76 8.51
N ALA A 128 3.37 14.15 8.13
CA ALA A 128 2.25 14.31 9.06
C ALA A 128 1.88 12.99 9.75
N VAL A 129 1.81 11.90 8.99
CA VAL A 129 1.56 10.55 9.52
C VAL A 129 2.70 10.12 10.47
N HIS A 130 3.95 10.30 10.07
CA HIS A 130 5.11 9.95 10.90
C HIS A 130 5.11 10.71 12.23
N ASN A 131 4.74 11.98 12.25
CA ASN A 131 4.64 12.76 13.48
C ASN A 131 3.62 12.19 14.49
N LEU A 132 2.59 11.49 14.01
CA LEU A 132 1.61 10.78 14.84
C LEU A 132 2.07 9.37 15.24
N LEU A 133 3.09 8.82 14.58
CA LEU A 133 3.60 7.47 14.76
C LEU A 133 5.12 7.47 15.02
N PRO A 134 5.56 7.95 16.19
CA PRO A 134 7.00 8.05 16.47
C PRO A 134 7.74 6.70 16.51
N ASN A 135 7.00 5.59 16.65
CA ASN A 135 7.55 4.24 16.62
C ASN A 135 7.73 3.66 15.21
N PHE A 136 7.19 4.34 14.19
CA PHE A 136 7.44 4.00 12.79
C PHE A 136 8.62 4.79 12.28
N ASN A 137 9.47 4.16 11.48
CA ASN A 137 10.48 4.89 10.73
C ASN A 137 9.86 5.51 9.47
N TYR A 138 10.48 6.56 8.97
CA TYR A 138 10.11 7.18 7.71
C TYR A 138 11.35 7.30 6.82
N TYR A 139 11.32 6.62 5.67
CA TYR A 139 12.41 6.65 4.70
C TYR A 139 12.06 7.48 3.47
N GLN A 140 12.92 8.43 3.17
CA GLN A 140 12.87 9.27 1.98
C GLN A 140 13.90 8.74 0.97
N ARG A 141 13.45 8.43 -0.26
CA ARG A 141 14.36 7.95 -1.28
C ARG A 141 15.29 9.08 -1.76
N ASN A 142 16.54 8.76 -1.99
CA ASN A 142 17.43 9.66 -2.73
C ASN A 142 17.08 9.60 -4.23
N VAL A 143 16.50 10.67 -4.76
CA VAL A 143 16.04 10.75 -6.16
C VAL A 143 17.16 10.89 -7.17
N GLU A 144 18.38 11.21 -6.74
CA GLU A 144 19.55 11.26 -7.59
C GLU A 144 20.06 9.86 -7.95
N GLU A 145 19.66 8.86 -7.18
CA GLU A 145 19.99 7.45 -7.44
C GLU A 145 18.93 6.78 -8.30
N THR A 146 19.37 5.90 -9.19
CA THR A 146 18.44 5.06 -9.95
C THR A 146 17.65 4.18 -9.00
N PRO A 147 16.31 4.06 -9.16
CA PRO A 147 15.52 3.18 -8.33
C PRO A 147 16.01 1.73 -8.42
N GLU A 148 16.34 1.12 -7.29
CA GLU A 148 16.73 -0.29 -7.22
C GLU A 148 15.54 -1.22 -7.47
N GLU A 149 14.33 -0.77 -7.09
CA GLU A 149 13.10 -1.53 -7.15
C GLU A 149 12.30 -1.22 -8.42
N SER A 150 11.97 -2.25 -9.19
CA SER A 150 11.17 -2.11 -10.43
C SER A 150 9.79 -1.51 -10.17
N SER A 151 9.20 -1.77 -9.00
CA SER A 151 7.90 -1.24 -8.60
C SER A 151 7.85 0.29 -8.55
N ILE A 152 8.97 0.95 -8.23
CA ILE A 152 9.03 2.42 -8.19
C ILE A 152 8.67 3.00 -9.56
N ASN A 153 9.25 2.46 -10.63
CA ASN A 153 9.00 2.94 -11.99
C ASN A 153 7.67 2.44 -12.58
N ARG A 154 7.25 1.23 -12.24
CA ARG A 154 6.07 0.59 -12.84
C ARG A 154 4.77 0.90 -12.10
N VAL A 155 4.85 1.24 -10.81
CA VAL A 155 3.70 1.42 -9.93
C VAL A 155 3.71 2.79 -9.26
N ASP A 156 4.76 3.11 -8.49
CA ASP A 156 4.74 4.27 -7.61
C ASP A 156 4.73 5.59 -8.38
N TYR A 157 5.64 5.79 -9.35
CA TYR A 157 5.63 6.98 -10.20
C TYR A 157 4.35 7.15 -11.03
N PRO A 158 3.80 6.11 -11.69
CA PRO A 158 2.51 6.21 -12.37
C PRO A 158 1.34 6.61 -11.45
N ILE A 159 1.31 6.16 -10.19
CA ILE A 159 0.30 6.58 -9.22
C ILE A 159 0.53 8.05 -8.83
N ALA A 160 1.75 8.45 -8.49
CA ALA A 160 2.07 9.83 -8.16
C ALA A 160 1.73 10.79 -9.32
N ALA A 161 1.89 10.35 -10.58
CA ALA A 161 1.52 11.11 -11.77
C ALA A 161 0.02 11.38 -11.89
N THR A 162 -0.84 10.66 -11.16
CA THR A 162 -2.27 10.98 -11.03
C THR A 162 -2.54 12.12 -10.05
N GLU A 163 -1.51 12.71 -9.46
CA GLU A 163 -1.55 13.71 -8.39
C GLU A 163 -2.10 13.20 -7.06
N THR A 164 -2.26 11.88 -6.90
CA THR A 164 -2.66 11.24 -5.65
C THR A 164 -1.42 10.99 -4.79
N PRO A 165 -1.41 11.43 -3.52
CA PRO A 165 -0.34 11.09 -2.60
C PRO A 165 -0.17 9.58 -2.46
N ILE A 166 1.08 9.12 -2.44
CA ILE A 166 1.42 7.71 -2.30
C ILE A 166 2.57 7.51 -1.33
N PHE A 167 2.47 6.52 -0.48
CA PHE A 167 3.64 5.95 0.20
C PHE A 167 3.53 4.43 0.32
N VAL A 168 4.68 3.82 0.55
CA VAL A 168 4.82 2.40 0.78
C VAL A 168 4.80 2.14 2.28
N TYR A 169 4.04 1.13 2.70
CA TYR A 169 4.05 0.59 4.06
C TYR A 169 4.80 -0.72 4.08
N GLU A 170 5.82 -0.80 4.91
CA GLU A 170 6.70 -1.98 5.02
C GLU A 170 6.55 -2.64 6.38
N ILE A 171 6.20 -3.92 6.35
CA ILE A 171 5.92 -4.76 7.51
C ILE A 171 7.11 -5.70 7.72
N PRO A 172 7.70 -5.77 8.93
CA PRO A 172 8.75 -6.77 9.19
C PRO A 172 8.18 -8.19 9.10
N GLU A 173 8.72 -9.02 8.18
CA GLU A 173 8.19 -10.37 7.91
C GLU A 173 8.28 -11.34 9.11
N TRP A 174 9.10 -11.02 10.12
CA TRP A 174 9.30 -11.84 11.34
C TRP A 174 8.32 -11.53 12.47
N MET A 175 7.43 -10.56 12.30
CA MET A 175 6.45 -10.19 13.32
C MET A 175 5.25 -11.14 13.30
N ASN A 176 4.66 -11.35 14.47
CA ASN A 176 3.43 -12.14 14.54
C ASN A 176 2.21 -11.35 14.07
N ASN A 177 1.13 -12.05 13.71
CA ASN A 177 -0.07 -11.43 13.15
C ASN A 177 -0.74 -10.41 14.09
N SER A 178 -0.67 -10.60 15.40
CA SER A 178 -1.25 -9.67 16.38
C SER A 178 -0.52 -8.34 16.37
N ASP A 179 0.82 -8.37 16.32
CA ASP A 179 1.64 -7.16 16.24
C ASP A 179 1.42 -6.44 14.90
N VAL A 180 1.38 -7.20 13.79
CA VAL A 180 1.08 -6.63 12.47
C VAL A 180 -0.31 -5.98 12.46
N TYR A 181 -1.32 -6.63 13.03
CA TYR A 181 -2.66 -6.10 13.15
C TYR A 181 -2.67 -4.75 13.90
N THR A 182 -2.05 -4.72 15.08
CA THR A 182 -2.00 -3.52 15.92
C THR A 182 -1.31 -2.36 15.22
N ASN A 183 -0.13 -2.59 14.64
CA ASN A 183 0.64 -1.54 13.96
C ASN A 183 -0.06 -1.06 12.67
N THR A 184 -0.65 -1.96 11.90
CA THR A 184 -1.43 -1.59 10.70
C THR A 184 -2.65 -0.74 11.08
N ASN A 185 -3.37 -1.11 12.13
CA ASN A 185 -4.50 -0.33 12.63
C ASN A 185 -4.09 1.08 13.07
N GLN A 186 -2.93 1.22 13.75
CA GLN A 186 -2.37 2.51 14.13
C GLN A 186 -2.00 3.36 12.91
N LEU A 187 -1.40 2.74 11.87
CA LEU A 187 -1.07 3.43 10.63
C LEU A 187 -2.32 3.99 9.95
N ILE A 188 -3.35 3.16 9.76
CA ILE A 188 -4.61 3.59 9.13
C ILE A 188 -5.23 4.75 9.91
N ASN A 189 -5.27 4.66 11.23
CA ASN A 189 -5.77 5.73 12.08
C ASN A 189 -4.98 7.03 11.93
N ALA A 190 -3.65 6.96 11.89
CA ALA A 190 -2.80 8.13 11.69
C ALA A 190 -2.99 8.75 10.30
N CYS A 191 -3.18 7.91 9.26
CA CYS A 191 -3.48 8.38 7.90
C CYS A 191 -4.78 9.18 7.87
N PHE A 192 -5.87 8.66 8.42
CA PHE A 192 -7.15 9.38 8.44
C PHE A 192 -7.15 10.64 9.30
N LYS A 193 -6.27 10.74 10.29
CA LYS A 193 -6.08 11.97 11.07
C LYS A 193 -5.25 13.03 10.35
N SER A 194 -4.56 12.66 9.27
CA SER A 194 -3.63 13.52 8.53
C SER A 194 -4.20 14.05 7.21
N ILE A 195 -5.35 13.55 6.76
CA ILE A 195 -6.04 13.95 5.51
C ILE A 195 -7.29 14.78 5.77
#